data_ada33ae707b2a69dabde9ef5179f69d9
#
_entry.id   ada33ae707b2a69dabde9ef5179f69d9
#
_cell.length_a   1.000
_cell.length_b   1.000
_cell.length_c   1.000
_cell.angle_alpha   90.00
_cell.angle_beta   90.00
_cell.angle_gamma   90.00
#
_symmetry.space_group_name_H-M   'P 1'
#
loop_
_entity.id
_entity.type
_entity.pdbx_description
1 polymer ?
#
loop_
_entity_poly.entity_id
_entity_poly.type
_entity_poly.pdbx_seq_one_letter_code
_entity_poly.pdbx_strand_id
1 'polypeptide(L)'
;MTMQWKEAVEAVNNAASILIVTHVSPDGDAIGSMLGLANALRERGKSVVTAVDGGSPQVFQFLQNSNLIATKLETGTWDLMISVDASDEPRTGLVGAYGRAHCKTVINLDHHETNTNFGDIFLVMPQAVSATEIVFYWLRELQHPLSREVAMALLTGLVTDTISFRTSNVQASTMIVAQQLMEAGAPLHEITQRVLESKPFSSIALQRGAAHAGTCR
;
A
#
# COMPACT_ATOMS: atom_id res chain seq x y z
N MET A 1 -16.46 -11.81 -7.67
CA MET A 1 -16.22 -12.52 -6.39
C MET A 1 -16.77 -11.67 -5.26
N THR A 2 -17.38 -12.26 -4.24
CA THR A 2 -17.82 -11.50 -3.05
C THR A 2 -16.59 -11.26 -2.17
N MET A 3 -16.40 -10.01 -1.71
CA MET A 3 -15.29 -9.66 -0.82
C MET A 3 -15.37 -10.42 0.49
N GLN A 4 -14.25 -10.99 0.92
CA GLN A 4 -14.17 -11.81 2.13
C GLN A 4 -13.83 -10.95 3.37
N TRP A 5 -14.58 -9.86 3.56
CA TRP A 5 -14.37 -8.93 4.67
C TRP A 5 -14.46 -9.60 6.04
N LYS A 6 -15.47 -10.45 6.22
CA LYS A 6 -15.71 -11.12 7.50
C LYS A 6 -14.55 -12.04 7.86
N GLU A 7 -14.11 -12.86 6.92
CA GLU A 7 -12.99 -13.78 7.08
C GLU A 7 -11.69 -13.02 7.37
N ALA A 8 -11.45 -11.91 6.68
CA ALA A 8 -10.29 -11.06 6.90
C ALA A 8 -10.30 -10.38 8.28
N VAL A 9 -11.47 -9.91 8.74
CA VAL A 9 -11.65 -9.34 10.09
C VAL A 9 -11.40 -10.41 11.16
N GLU A 10 -11.95 -11.61 10.98
CA GLU A 10 -11.75 -12.74 11.90
C GLU A 10 -10.26 -13.15 11.96
N ALA A 11 -9.59 -13.26 10.81
CA ALA A 11 -8.16 -13.58 10.74
C ALA A 11 -7.30 -12.58 11.50
N VAL A 12 -7.52 -11.26 11.30
CA VAL A 12 -6.83 -10.20 12.04
C VAL A 12 -7.12 -10.27 13.53
N ASN A 13 -8.38 -10.44 13.92
CA ASN A 13 -8.75 -10.48 15.34
C ASN A 13 -8.08 -11.64 16.07
N ASN A 14 -7.97 -12.82 15.44
CA ASN A 14 -7.38 -14.02 15.99
C ASN A 14 -5.84 -14.03 15.96
N ALA A 15 -5.20 -13.25 15.08
CA ALA A 15 -3.76 -13.20 14.98
C ALA A 15 -3.15 -12.34 16.09
N ALA A 16 -2.11 -12.84 16.77
CA ALA A 16 -1.28 -12.08 17.69
C ALA A 16 -0.08 -11.44 16.95
N SER A 17 0.49 -12.17 15.99
CA SER A 17 1.65 -11.77 15.20
C SER A 17 1.31 -11.70 13.72
N ILE A 18 1.64 -10.56 13.07
CA ILE A 18 1.28 -10.28 11.68
C ILE A 18 2.51 -9.81 10.91
N LEU A 19 2.72 -10.40 9.73
CA LEU A 19 3.68 -9.91 8.74
C LEU A 19 2.90 -9.19 7.62
N ILE A 20 3.34 -7.98 7.26
CA ILE A 20 2.82 -7.29 6.08
C ILE A 20 3.93 -7.14 5.06
N VAL A 21 3.66 -7.59 3.84
CA VAL A 21 4.58 -7.50 2.70
C VAL A 21 3.91 -6.80 1.53
N THR A 22 4.71 -6.30 0.60
CA THR A 22 4.23 -5.74 -0.68
C THR A 22 5.15 -6.17 -1.82
N HIS A 23 4.92 -5.67 -3.03
CA HIS A 23 5.71 -6.01 -4.20
C HIS A 23 7.14 -5.43 -4.15
N VAL A 24 8.08 -6.08 -4.81
CA VAL A 24 9.45 -5.58 -5.03
C VAL A 24 9.41 -4.25 -5.81
N SER A 25 10.37 -3.36 -5.54
CA SER A 25 10.39 -2.00 -6.10
C SER A 25 9.10 -1.22 -5.76
N PRO A 26 8.77 -1.09 -4.47
CA PRO A 26 7.48 -0.56 -4.03
C PRO A 26 7.32 0.92 -4.40
N ASP A 27 6.13 1.28 -4.82
CA ASP A 27 5.71 2.65 -5.06
C ASP A 27 4.96 3.26 -3.85
N GLY A 28 4.25 4.35 -4.07
CA GLY A 28 3.57 5.03 -2.98
C GLY A 28 2.30 4.32 -2.51
N ASP A 29 1.62 3.56 -3.38
CA ASP A 29 0.46 2.77 -2.97
C ASP A 29 0.90 1.55 -2.15
N ALA A 30 1.95 0.87 -2.59
CA ALA A 30 2.56 -0.25 -1.88
C ALA A 30 3.02 0.15 -0.46
N ILE A 31 3.77 1.23 -0.32
CA ILE A 31 4.28 1.71 0.99
C ILE A 31 3.16 2.32 1.82
N GLY A 32 2.25 3.08 1.19
CA GLY A 32 1.11 3.70 1.85
C GLY A 32 0.14 2.67 2.45
N SER A 33 -0.23 1.65 1.68
CA SER A 33 -1.10 0.56 2.14
C SER A 33 -0.43 -0.28 3.23
N MET A 34 0.85 -0.64 3.06
CA MET A 34 1.63 -1.36 4.07
C MET A 34 1.70 -0.59 5.40
N LEU A 35 2.12 0.66 5.38
CA LEU A 35 2.31 1.45 6.61
C LEU A 35 0.99 1.89 7.23
N GLY A 36 -0.02 2.25 6.42
CA GLY A 36 -1.35 2.58 6.91
C GLY A 36 -1.98 1.42 7.68
N LEU A 37 -1.97 0.23 7.09
CA LEU A 37 -2.47 -0.98 7.74
C LEU A 37 -1.62 -1.37 8.96
N ALA A 38 -0.29 -1.33 8.86
CA ALA A 38 0.61 -1.68 9.97
C ALA A 38 0.41 -0.77 11.18
N ASN A 39 0.29 0.54 10.97
CA ASN A 39 0.07 1.48 12.06
C ASN A 39 -1.28 1.23 12.75
N ALA A 40 -2.36 1.06 11.97
CA ALA A 40 -3.68 0.74 12.50
C ALA A 40 -3.68 -0.57 13.32
N LEU A 41 -3.01 -1.61 12.85
CA LEU A 41 -2.93 -2.88 13.57
C LEU A 41 -2.07 -2.80 14.83
N ARG A 42 -1.00 -1.99 14.84
CA ARG A 42 -0.20 -1.69 16.03
C ARG A 42 -1.02 -0.92 17.08
N GLU A 43 -1.83 0.05 16.65
CA GLU A 43 -2.77 0.78 17.52
C GLU A 43 -3.82 -0.15 18.16
N ARG A 44 -4.15 -1.26 17.50
CA ARG A 44 -4.98 -2.35 18.04
C ARG A 44 -4.21 -3.34 18.93
N GLY A 45 -2.94 -3.09 19.23
CA GLY A 45 -2.09 -3.93 20.08
C GLY A 45 -1.54 -5.18 19.40
N LYS A 46 -1.57 -5.27 18.07
CA LYS A 46 -0.98 -6.41 17.33
C LYS A 46 0.53 -6.25 17.21
N SER A 47 1.26 -7.37 17.26
CA SER A 47 2.67 -7.40 16.91
C SER A 47 2.80 -7.44 15.38
N VAL A 48 3.30 -6.35 14.78
CA VAL A 48 3.35 -6.22 13.31
C VAL A 48 4.78 -6.00 12.83
N VAL A 49 5.22 -6.88 11.94
CA VAL A 49 6.44 -6.73 11.14
C VAL A 49 6.04 -6.30 9.73
N THR A 50 6.76 -5.33 9.18
CA THR A 50 6.64 -4.92 7.77
C THR A 50 7.92 -5.27 7.05
N ALA A 51 7.83 -5.84 5.84
CA ALA A 51 9.02 -6.23 5.08
C ALA A 51 8.80 -6.07 3.57
N VAL A 52 9.84 -5.60 2.87
CA VAL A 52 9.92 -5.55 1.41
C VAL A 52 11.37 -5.60 0.96
N ASP A 53 11.67 -6.38 -0.07
CA ASP A 53 13.02 -6.47 -0.63
C ASP A 53 13.49 -5.09 -1.09
N GLY A 54 14.68 -4.67 -0.59
CA GLY A 54 15.23 -3.35 -0.89
C GLY A 54 14.74 -2.20 0.00
N GLY A 55 13.70 -2.42 0.82
CA GLY A 55 13.20 -1.43 1.77
C GLY A 55 12.33 -0.33 1.16
N SER A 56 11.99 0.67 1.97
CA SER A 56 11.19 1.82 1.54
C SER A 56 12.03 2.81 0.72
N PRO A 57 11.57 3.27 -0.45
CA PRO A 57 12.19 4.36 -1.18
C PRO A 57 12.32 5.63 -0.34
N GLN A 58 13.40 6.40 -0.57
CA GLN A 58 13.72 7.61 0.21
C GLN A 58 12.58 8.64 0.22
N VAL A 59 11.83 8.75 -0.86
CA VAL A 59 10.72 9.69 -0.99
C VAL A 59 9.59 9.43 0.00
N PHE A 60 9.46 8.20 0.54
CA PHE A 60 8.43 7.81 1.51
C PHE A 60 8.94 7.74 2.96
N GLN A 61 10.19 8.12 3.22
CA GLN A 61 10.80 8.10 4.56
C GLN A 61 10.12 9.08 5.56
N PHE A 62 9.29 9.98 5.08
CA PHE A 62 8.51 10.88 5.92
C PHE A 62 7.30 10.19 6.59
N LEU A 63 6.90 9.00 6.10
CA LEU A 63 5.82 8.23 6.71
C LEU A 63 6.28 7.56 7.99
N GLN A 64 5.43 7.58 9.00
CA GLN A 64 5.73 6.97 10.31
C GLN A 64 6.06 5.49 10.16
N ASN A 65 7.11 5.04 10.84
CA ASN A 65 7.60 3.66 10.85
C ASN A 65 8.16 3.16 9.51
N SER A 66 8.37 4.02 8.51
CA SER A 66 9.03 3.65 7.25
C SER A 66 10.44 3.10 7.45
N ASN A 67 11.15 3.59 8.47
CA ASN A 67 12.48 3.12 8.87
C ASN A 67 12.47 1.75 9.57
N LEU A 68 11.30 1.23 9.94
CA LEU A 68 11.14 -0.10 10.56
C LEU A 68 10.84 -1.19 9.52
N ILE A 69 10.73 -0.86 8.25
CA ILE A 69 10.51 -1.84 7.19
C ILE A 69 11.78 -2.68 7.03
N ALA A 70 11.65 -3.99 7.29
CA ALA A 70 12.75 -4.94 7.10
C ALA A 70 13.04 -5.15 5.62
N THR A 71 14.33 -5.22 5.25
CA THR A 71 14.78 -5.46 3.87
C THR A 71 15.03 -6.94 3.58
N LYS A 72 15.01 -7.77 4.62
CA LYS A 72 15.18 -9.24 4.56
C LYS A 72 14.53 -9.88 5.78
N LEU A 73 14.15 -11.13 5.66
CA LEU A 73 13.67 -11.98 6.75
C LEU A 73 14.52 -13.25 6.80
N GLU A 74 15.11 -13.54 7.96
CA GLU A 74 15.96 -14.72 8.18
C GLU A 74 15.41 -15.58 9.32
N THR A 75 14.55 -15.01 10.16
CA THR A 75 13.93 -15.66 11.32
C THR A 75 12.52 -15.12 11.53
N GLY A 76 11.71 -15.86 12.28
CA GLY A 76 10.36 -15.45 12.64
C GLY A 76 9.28 -16.37 12.05
N THR A 77 8.15 -16.40 12.75
CA THR A 77 6.91 -17.04 12.32
C THR A 77 5.74 -16.13 12.67
N TRP A 78 4.68 -16.17 11.88
CA TRP A 78 3.53 -15.29 12.07
C TRP A 78 2.22 -16.08 12.01
N ASP A 79 1.24 -15.61 12.75
CA ASP A 79 -0.11 -16.17 12.66
C ASP A 79 -0.75 -15.80 11.31
N LEU A 80 -0.44 -14.59 10.81
CA LEU A 80 -1.03 -14.04 9.61
C LEU A 80 0.03 -13.29 8.78
N MET A 81 0.04 -13.54 7.47
CA MET A 81 0.72 -12.69 6.49
C MET A 81 -0.34 -11.92 5.69
N ILE A 82 -0.12 -10.64 5.47
CA ILE A 82 -0.94 -9.80 4.61
C ILE A 82 -0.06 -9.28 3.48
N SER A 83 -0.39 -9.68 2.26
CA SER A 83 0.21 -9.10 1.05
C SER A 83 -0.66 -7.94 0.59
N VAL A 84 -0.09 -6.75 0.47
CA VAL A 84 -0.77 -5.57 -0.04
C VAL A 84 -0.17 -5.16 -1.38
N ASP A 85 -1.01 -4.77 -2.32
CA ASP A 85 -0.63 -4.20 -3.62
C ASP A 85 0.33 -5.09 -4.43
N ALA A 86 0.07 -6.40 -4.45
CA ALA A 86 0.84 -7.35 -5.25
C ALA A 86 -0.10 -8.27 -6.03
N SER A 87 -0.01 -8.21 -7.36
CA SER A 87 -0.89 -8.96 -8.26
C SER A 87 -0.62 -10.47 -8.27
N ASP A 88 0.57 -10.90 -7.88
CA ASP A 88 0.94 -12.31 -7.76
C ASP A 88 1.97 -12.52 -6.64
N GLU A 89 2.08 -13.78 -6.19
CA GLU A 89 2.98 -14.14 -5.08
C GLU A 89 4.46 -13.89 -5.40
N PRO A 90 5.00 -14.21 -6.60
CA PRO A 90 6.39 -13.91 -6.95
C PRO A 90 6.78 -12.43 -6.83
N ARG A 91 5.85 -11.50 -7.06
CA ARG A 91 6.11 -10.07 -6.91
C ARG A 91 6.41 -9.65 -5.48
N THR A 92 6.03 -10.45 -4.48
CA THR A 92 6.35 -10.16 -3.07
C THR A 92 7.82 -10.42 -2.70
N GLY A 93 8.60 -10.98 -3.64
CA GLY A 93 10.04 -11.18 -3.50
C GLY A 93 10.45 -12.24 -2.47
N LEU A 94 11.69 -12.14 -2.01
CA LEU A 94 12.25 -13.09 -1.04
C LEU A 94 11.58 -12.98 0.34
N VAL A 95 11.24 -11.77 0.78
CA VAL A 95 10.54 -11.57 2.06
C VAL A 95 9.13 -12.16 2.03
N GLY A 96 8.42 -12.06 0.90
CA GLY A 96 7.11 -12.67 0.72
C GLY A 96 7.18 -14.19 0.70
N ALA A 97 8.13 -14.77 -0.05
CA ALA A 97 8.36 -16.21 -0.09
C ALA A 97 8.72 -16.77 1.30
N TYR A 98 9.58 -16.06 2.05
CA TYR A 98 9.89 -16.44 3.44
C TYR A 98 8.65 -16.37 4.33
N GLY A 99 7.90 -15.27 4.25
CA GLY A 99 6.66 -15.07 5.02
C GLY A 99 5.64 -16.17 4.74
N ARG A 100 5.41 -16.51 3.47
CA ARG A 100 4.49 -17.57 3.05
C ARG A 100 4.85 -18.92 3.67
N ALA A 101 6.14 -19.25 3.72
CA ALA A 101 6.62 -20.51 4.31
C ALA A 101 6.52 -20.54 5.85
N HIS A 102 6.40 -19.40 6.51
CA HIS A 102 6.46 -19.23 7.96
C HIS A 102 5.22 -18.56 8.57
N CYS A 103 4.11 -18.50 7.84
CA CYS A 103 2.81 -18.06 8.34
C CYS A 103 1.76 -19.16 8.25
N LYS A 104 0.65 -19.02 9.01
CA LYS A 104 -0.46 -19.96 9.00
C LYS A 104 -1.51 -19.63 7.95
N THR A 105 -1.74 -18.34 7.72
CA THR A 105 -2.78 -17.83 6.82
C THR A 105 -2.23 -16.64 6.05
N VAL A 106 -2.63 -16.51 4.80
CA VAL A 106 -2.26 -15.37 3.93
C VAL A 106 -3.52 -14.65 3.45
N ILE A 107 -3.55 -13.33 3.66
CA ILE A 107 -4.52 -12.42 3.03
C ILE A 107 -3.83 -11.73 1.85
N ASN A 108 -4.48 -11.76 0.69
CA ASN A 108 -4.12 -10.98 -0.49
C ASN A 108 -5.08 -9.79 -0.61
N LEU A 109 -4.55 -8.56 -0.49
CA LEU A 109 -5.28 -7.31 -0.67
C LEU A 109 -4.70 -6.57 -1.87
N ASP A 110 -5.50 -6.36 -2.92
CA ASP A 110 -5.01 -5.78 -4.18
C ASP A 110 -6.13 -5.17 -5.02
N HIS A 111 -5.77 -4.24 -5.92
CA HIS A 111 -6.69 -3.61 -6.86
C HIS A 111 -6.39 -3.94 -8.34
N HIS A 112 -5.34 -4.70 -8.62
CA HIS A 112 -4.98 -5.04 -10.00
C HIS A 112 -5.94 -6.06 -10.63
N GLU A 113 -6.42 -5.79 -11.85
CA GLU A 113 -7.25 -6.74 -12.64
C GLU A 113 -6.52 -8.05 -12.93
N THR A 114 -5.19 -8.01 -12.99
CA THR A 114 -4.33 -9.17 -13.25
C THR A 114 -4.03 -10.00 -12.01
N ASN A 115 -4.66 -9.71 -10.87
CA ASN A 115 -4.39 -10.42 -9.63
C ASN A 115 -4.72 -11.92 -9.76
N THR A 116 -3.78 -12.78 -9.33
CA THR A 116 -3.89 -14.23 -9.41
C THR A 116 -4.71 -14.85 -8.28
N ASN A 117 -5.20 -14.04 -7.35
CA ASN A 117 -5.92 -14.47 -6.13
C ASN A 117 -5.11 -15.51 -5.34
N PHE A 118 -3.83 -15.24 -5.12
CA PHE A 118 -2.99 -16.10 -4.27
C PHE A 118 -3.30 -15.88 -2.78
N GLY A 119 -2.97 -16.88 -1.96
CA GLY A 119 -3.27 -16.85 -0.52
C GLY A 119 -4.54 -17.60 -0.16
N ASP A 120 -5.08 -17.33 1.01
CA ASP A 120 -6.21 -18.05 1.61
C ASP A 120 -7.47 -17.19 1.70
N ILE A 121 -7.30 -15.86 1.82
CA ILE A 121 -8.38 -14.86 1.91
C ILE A 121 -8.08 -13.74 0.92
N PHE A 122 -9.12 -13.30 0.18
CA PHE A 122 -8.96 -12.35 -0.92
C PHE A 122 -9.76 -11.06 -0.67
N LEU A 123 -9.05 -9.95 -0.61
CA LEU A 123 -9.59 -8.59 -0.63
C LEU A 123 -9.18 -7.91 -1.94
N VAL A 124 -9.55 -8.50 -3.07
CA VAL A 124 -9.20 -8.03 -4.41
C VAL A 124 -10.35 -7.23 -5.00
N MET A 125 -10.12 -5.93 -5.28
CA MET A 125 -11.13 -4.98 -5.73
C MET A 125 -10.63 -4.20 -6.95
N PRO A 126 -10.77 -4.73 -8.19
CA PRO A 126 -10.28 -4.06 -9.40
C PRO A 126 -10.90 -2.70 -9.70
N GLN A 127 -12.06 -2.38 -9.13
CA GLN A 127 -12.71 -1.07 -9.26
C GLN A 127 -12.16 -0.02 -8.30
N ALA A 128 -11.40 -0.40 -7.28
CA ALA A 128 -10.70 0.56 -6.41
C ALA A 128 -9.56 1.22 -7.19
N VAL A 129 -9.30 2.48 -6.91
CA VAL A 129 -8.23 3.23 -7.60
C VAL A 129 -6.84 2.89 -7.06
N SER A 130 -6.78 2.24 -5.88
CA SER A 130 -5.52 1.91 -5.19
C SER A 130 -5.75 0.85 -4.11
N ALA A 131 -4.69 0.15 -3.69
CA ALA A 131 -4.74 -0.76 -2.55
C ALA A 131 -5.00 0.01 -1.23
N THR A 132 -4.54 1.26 -1.12
CA THR A 132 -4.83 2.13 0.02
C THR A 132 -6.32 2.43 0.18
N GLU A 133 -7.09 2.55 -0.90
CA GLU A 133 -8.55 2.68 -0.85
C GLU A 133 -9.19 1.43 -0.23
N ILE A 134 -8.70 0.23 -0.58
CA ILE A 134 -9.19 -1.03 -0.01
C ILE A 134 -8.83 -1.14 1.47
N VAL A 135 -7.61 -0.75 1.86
CA VAL A 135 -7.21 -0.69 3.28
C VAL A 135 -8.15 0.25 4.05
N PHE A 136 -8.48 1.41 3.51
CA PHE A 136 -9.44 2.34 4.13
C PHE A 136 -10.80 1.65 4.39
N TYR A 137 -11.37 0.93 3.41
CA TYR A 137 -12.62 0.21 3.61
C TYR A 137 -12.48 -0.91 4.64
N TRP A 138 -11.36 -1.63 4.63
CA TRP A 138 -11.13 -2.69 5.61
C TRP A 138 -11.00 -2.16 7.05
N LEU A 139 -10.35 -1.02 7.24
CA LEU A 139 -10.30 -0.37 8.56
C LEU A 139 -11.68 0.03 9.10
N ARG A 140 -12.61 0.39 8.21
CA ARG A 140 -14.02 0.61 8.58
C ARG A 140 -14.70 -0.69 9.03
N GLU A 141 -14.50 -1.80 8.32
CA GLU A 141 -15.01 -3.11 8.73
C GLU A 141 -14.41 -3.56 10.08
N LEU A 142 -13.15 -3.25 10.32
CA LEU A 142 -12.47 -3.45 11.60
C LEU A 142 -12.94 -2.47 12.71
N GLN A 143 -13.79 -1.49 12.38
CA GLN A 143 -14.23 -0.42 13.26
C GLN A 143 -13.06 0.32 13.93
N HIS A 144 -11.98 0.52 13.16
CA HIS A 144 -10.78 1.21 13.63
C HIS A 144 -10.86 2.71 13.29
N PRO A 145 -10.69 3.62 14.27
CA PRO A 145 -10.65 5.05 14.00
C PRO A 145 -9.39 5.42 13.20
N LEU A 146 -9.49 6.40 12.32
CA LEU A 146 -8.34 6.89 11.57
C LEU A 146 -7.51 7.82 12.44
N SER A 147 -6.28 7.41 12.79
CA SER A 147 -5.27 8.33 13.32
C SER A 147 -4.67 9.16 12.19
N ARG A 148 -4.00 10.27 12.54
CA ARG A 148 -3.31 11.11 11.57
C ARG A 148 -2.24 10.33 10.80
N GLU A 149 -1.52 9.46 11.48
CA GLU A 149 -0.44 8.63 10.93
C GLU A 149 -0.96 7.60 9.92
N VAL A 150 -2.07 6.94 10.25
CA VAL A 150 -2.78 6.03 9.33
C VAL A 150 -3.28 6.81 8.11
N ALA A 151 -3.97 7.92 8.34
CA ALA A 151 -4.52 8.74 7.27
C ALA A 151 -3.45 9.31 6.35
N MET A 152 -2.29 9.72 6.90
CA MET A 152 -1.16 10.22 6.12
C MET A 152 -0.58 9.15 5.18
N ALA A 153 -0.42 7.92 5.66
CA ALA A 153 0.06 6.81 4.85
C ALA A 153 -0.94 6.46 3.73
N LEU A 154 -2.23 6.32 4.06
CA LEU A 154 -3.26 5.98 3.08
C LEU A 154 -3.45 7.09 2.03
N LEU A 155 -3.45 8.35 2.44
CA LEU A 155 -3.57 9.46 1.48
C LEU A 155 -2.33 9.56 0.57
N THR A 156 -1.15 9.17 1.04
CA THR A 156 0.06 9.12 0.20
C THR A 156 -0.12 8.11 -0.93
N GLY A 157 -0.57 6.89 -0.65
CA GLY A 157 -0.83 5.89 -1.70
C GLY A 157 -1.92 6.35 -2.66
N LEU A 158 -3.03 6.86 -2.14
CA LEU A 158 -4.13 7.35 -2.96
C LEU A 158 -3.68 8.47 -3.93
N VAL A 159 -2.86 9.41 -3.47
CA VAL A 159 -2.31 10.52 -4.29
C VAL A 159 -1.34 10.01 -5.34
N THR A 160 -0.47 9.06 -5.00
CA THR A 160 0.54 8.55 -5.95
C THR A 160 -0.10 7.73 -7.05
N ASP A 161 -1.00 6.83 -6.74
CA ASP A 161 -1.62 5.93 -7.71
C ASP A 161 -2.61 6.66 -8.64
N THR A 162 -3.31 7.66 -8.11
CA THR A 162 -4.20 8.49 -8.91
C THR A 162 -3.51 9.67 -9.61
N ILE A 163 -2.19 9.80 -9.45
CA ILE A 163 -1.42 10.96 -9.94
C ILE A 163 -2.11 12.27 -9.49
N SER A 164 -2.41 12.37 -8.19
CA SER A 164 -3.15 13.50 -7.60
C SER A 164 -4.56 13.65 -8.21
N PHE A 165 -5.32 12.55 -8.23
CA PHE A 165 -6.72 12.49 -8.70
C PHE A 165 -6.92 12.81 -10.19
N ARG A 166 -5.91 12.52 -11.04
CA ARG A 166 -5.95 12.82 -12.49
C ARG A 166 -6.17 11.59 -13.36
N THR A 167 -6.19 10.40 -12.79
CA THR A 167 -6.46 9.17 -13.55
C THR A 167 -7.96 9.01 -13.84
N SER A 168 -8.30 8.35 -14.94
CA SER A 168 -9.68 8.25 -15.44
C SER A 168 -10.59 7.38 -14.57
N ASN A 169 -10.02 6.54 -13.70
CA ASN A 169 -10.75 5.66 -12.78
C ASN A 169 -11.14 6.34 -11.45
N VAL A 170 -10.74 7.61 -11.23
CA VAL A 170 -11.14 8.38 -10.04
C VAL A 170 -12.65 8.60 -10.05
N GLN A 171 -13.31 8.27 -8.94
CA GLN A 171 -14.75 8.36 -8.74
C GLN A 171 -15.10 9.30 -7.56
N ALA A 172 -16.39 9.59 -7.41
CA ALA A 172 -16.87 10.38 -6.25
C ALA A 172 -16.55 9.68 -4.92
N SER A 173 -16.61 8.35 -4.87
CA SER A 173 -16.20 7.55 -3.71
C SER A 173 -14.75 7.76 -3.32
N THR A 174 -13.84 7.84 -4.31
CA THR A 174 -12.41 8.15 -4.09
C THR A 174 -12.23 9.51 -3.42
N MET A 175 -12.99 10.52 -3.85
CA MET A 175 -12.95 11.86 -3.24
C MET A 175 -13.50 11.88 -1.81
N ILE A 176 -14.50 11.03 -1.50
CA ILE A 176 -15.01 10.86 -0.14
C ILE A 176 -13.95 10.21 0.76
N VAL A 177 -13.22 9.21 0.25
CA VAL A 177 -12.08 8.61 0.97
C VAL A 177 -11.03 9.67 1.26
N ALA A 178 -10.61 10.43 0.25
CA ALA A 178 -9.63 11.52 0.41
C ALA A 178 -10.09 12.56 1.44
N GLN A 179 -11.36 12.97 1.41
CA GLN A 179 -11.95 13.89 2.39
C GLN A 179 -11.79 13.34 3.81
N GLN A 180 -12.18 12.09 4.07
CA GLN A 180 -12.10 11.50 5.41
C GLN A 180 -10.66 11.36 5.91
N LEU A 181 -9.71 11.04 5.02
CA LEU A 181 -8.28 11.01 5.36
C LEU A 181 -7.75 12.42 5.70
N MET A 182 -8.19 13.45 4.99
CA MET A 182 -7.83 14.84 5.30
C MET A 182 -8.47 15.32 6.61
N GLU A 183 -9.72 14.96 6.89
CA GLU A 183 -10.40 15.25 8.16
C GLU A 183 -9.71 14.57 9.35
N ALA A 184 -9.11 13.39 9.14
CA ALA A 184 -8.26 12.71 10.12
C ALA A 184 -6.86 13.36 10.27
N GLY A 185 -6.58 14.44 9.53
CA GLY A 185 -5.37 15.25 9.67
C GLY A 185 -4.25 14.97 8.67
N ALA A 186 -4.52 14.23 7.60
CA ALA A 186 -3.53 14.02 6.54
C ALA A 186 -3.38 15.30 5.67
N PRO A 187 -2.16 15.88 5.57
CA PRO A 187 -1.94 17.16 4.89
C PRO A 187 -1.74 16.95 3.38
N LEU A 188 -2.81 16.94 2.59
CA LEU A 188 -2.78 16.68 1.13
C LEU A 188 -1.71 17.51 0.39
N HIS A 189 -1.61 18.81 0.68
CA HIS A 189 -0.64 19.70 0.03
C HIS A 189 0.81 19.24 0.27
N GLU A 190 1.16 18.92 1.53
CA GLU A 190 2.51 18.46 1.89
C GLU A 190 2.84 17.11 1.23
N ILE A 191 1.88 16.17 1.23
CA ILE A 191 2.03 14.86 0.59
C ILE A 191 2.30 15.05 -0.89
N THR A 192 1.46 15.86 -1.59
CA THR A 192 1.59 16.11 -3.02
C THR A 192 2.96 16.70 -3.36
N GLN A 193 3.42 17.70 -2.61
CA GLN A 193 4.76 18.27 -2.79
C GLN A 193 5.87 17.21 -2.64
N ARG A 194 5.82 16.40 -1.60
CA ARG A 194 6.85 15.37 -1.34
C ARG A 194 6.93 14.30 -2.41
N VAL A 195 5.79 13.80 -2.88
CA VAL A 195 5.74 12.61 -3.75
C VAL A 195 5.75 12.92 -5.24
N LEU A 196 5.22 14.10 -5.67
CA LEU A 196 5.10 14.43 -7.09
C LEU A 196 6.14 15.46 -7.55
N GLU A 197 6.56 16.39 -6.69
CA GLU A 197 7.53 17.44 -7.03
C GLU A 197 8.98 17.03 -6.77
N SER A 198 9.22 15.91 -6.06
CA SER A 198 10.56 15.40 -5.78
C SER A 198 11.28 14.80 -6.99
N LYS A 199 10.63 14.68 -8.16
CA LYS A 199 11.34 14.33 -9.41
C LYS A 199 12.11 15.56 -9.88
N PRO A 200 13.46 15.52 -9.97
CA PRO A 200 14.23 16.68 -10.43
C PRO A 200 13.77 17.08 -11.84
N PHE A 201 13.62 18.37 -12.08
CA PHE A 201 13.25 18.99 -13.36
C PHE A 201 14.08 18.49 -14.56
N SER A 202 15.26 17.90 -14.33
CA SER A 202 16.12 17.28 -15.32
C SER A 202 15.51 16.10 -16.08
N SER A 203 14.55 15.36 -15.50
CA SER A 203 13.90 14.25 -16.20
C SER A 203 12.80 14.70 -17.18
N ILE A 204 12.24 15.91 -17.00
CA ILE A 204 11.22 16.48 -17.91
C ILE A 204 11.88 17.13 -19.14
N ALA A 205 13.08 17.66 -18.98
CA ALA A 205 13.85 18.27 -20.08
C ALA A 205 14.35 17.25 -21.11
N LEU A 206 14.69 16.02 -20.67
CA LEU A 206 15.16 14.95 -21.55
C LEU A 206 14.05 14.35 -22.43
N GLN A 207 12.80 14.34 -21.97
CA GLN A 207 11.67 13.86 -22.79
C GLN A 207 11.21 14.88 -23.86
N ARG A 208 11.47 16.19 -23.68
CA ARG A 208 11.18 17.22 -24.69
C ARG A 208 12.27 17.35 -25.75
N GLY A 209 13.51 16.97 -25.44
CA GLY A 209 14.63 17.03 -26.38
C GLY A 209 14.64 15.92 -27.44
N ALA A 210 14.01 14.77 -27.17
CA ALA A 210 13.95 13.65 -28.11
C ALA A 210 12.86 13.78 -29.19
N ALA A 211 11.88 14.67 -29.02
CA ALA A 211 10.77 14.85 -29.96
C ALA A 211 11.06 15.87 -31.09
N HIS A 212 12.20 16.55 -31.11
CA HIS A 212 12.54 17.60 -32.09
C HIS A 212 13.74 17.30 -33.00
N ALA A 213 14.30 16.07 -32.94
CA ALA A 213 15.45 15.69 -33.78
C ALA A 213 15.09 14.78 -34.97
N GLY A 214 13.89 14.85 -35.49
CA GLY A 214 13.43 13.96 -36.56
C GLY A 214 12.60 14.62 -37.64
N THR A 215 13.07 15.76 -38.23
CA THR A 215 12.61 16.18 -39.57
C THR A 215 13.61 17.22 -40.16
N CYS A 216 14.61 16.72 -40.85
CA CYS A 216 15.28 17.41 -41.97
C CYS A 216 16.07 16.37 -42.78
N ARG A 217 15.44 15.79 -43.77
CA ARG A 217 15.85 15.60 -45.19
C ARG A 217 14.87 14.72 -45.89
#